data_72853137d44639a612ac17fbf0e8175d
#
_entry.id   72853137d44639a612ac17fbf0e8175d
#
_cell.length_a   1.000
_cell.length_b   1.000
_cell.length_c   1.000
_cell.angle_alpha   90.00
_cell.angle_beta   90.00
_cell.angle_gamma   90.00
#
_symmetry.space_group_name_H-M   'P 1'
#
loop_
_entity.id
_entity.type
_entity.pdbx_description
1 polymer ?
#
loop_
_entity_poly.entity_id
_entity_poly.type
_entity_poly.pdbx_seq_one_letter_code
_entity_poly.pdbx_strand_id
1 'polypeptide(L)'
;MIKNKIKDFLPSIIAVLIALIIGGVIMMTKGVNPFTAYIDMMRAAFYQPYPRSPLFSGLANTLFIATPLIFSALATMVAFKAGLFNIGMQGQMIAGGLAATFWAITFKNYVFGNVLVVIIVAIIAGFLWAGIAGFLRAKFGVSEVISTIMLNYIMLELQNFLLNGPLKDPTSQNTQSPRVFEGARLPLLFANVTRQNLNFGFIIAILLTIGIFFFFKYFKKGYEIKAVGQSDTVAENAGINPKYIMFLAMGIAGACAGLGGAERVLGGASEYSYTELIMGDYGFTGLAVALLGKNNPFGILVAAIFYAALEVGGQMLQQRYQIDKEIVFIIQALIIIFVASENLFKYMLNKKKAA
;
A
#
# COMPACT_ATOMS: atom_id res chain seq x y z
N MET A 1 11.84 29.81 -5.50
CA MET A 1 11.63 28.35 -5.63
C MET A 1 10.72 27.75 -4.53
N ILE A 2 10.90 28.06 -3.25
CA ILE A 2 10.09 27.54 -2.14
C ILE A 2 8.62 28.03 -2.18
N LYS A 3 8.36 29.29 -2.52
CA LYS A 3 6.99 29.86 -2.63
C LYS A 3 6.12 29.16 -3.71
N ASN A 4 6.70 28.65 -4.79
CA ASN A 4 5.94 27.95 -5.82
C ASN A 4 5.60 26.51 -5.40
N LYS A 5 6.49 25.83 -4.66
CA LYS A 5 6.21 24.50 -4.11
C LYS A 5 5.06 24.51 -3.08
N ILE A 6 4.97 25.54 -2.24
CA ILE A 6 3.87 25.67 -1.28
C ILE A 6 2.52 25.88 -1.99
N LYS A 7 2.50 26.62 -3.11
CA LYS A 7 1.29 26.79 -3.91
C LYS A 7 0.79 25.50 -4.54
N ASP A 8 1.69 24.55 -4.85
CA ASP A 8 1.34 23.25 -5.40
C ASP A 8 0.72 22.29 -4.36
N PHE A 9 1.00 22.49 -3.08
CA PHE A 9 0.40 21.70 -1.99
C PHE A 9 -0.87 22.30 -1.40
N LEU A 10 -1.14 23.58 -1.65
CA LEU A 10 -2.29 24.29 -1.08
C LEU A 10 -3.64 23.62 -1.40
N PRO A 11 -3.91 23.16 -2.64
CA PRO A 11 -5.16 22.45 -2.95
C PRO A 11 -5.33 21.16 -2.15
N SER A 12 -4.26 20.40 -1.96
CA SER A 12 -4.29 19.15 -1.16
C SER A 12 -4.57 19.43 0.32
N ILE A 13 -4.01 20.51 0.89
CA ILE A 13 -4.28 20.92 2.26
C ILE A 13 -5.74 21.35 2.42
N ILE A 14 -6.27 22.15 1.47
CA ILE A 14 -7.68 22.58 1.48
C ILE A 14 -8.59 21.35 1.38
N ALA A 15 -8.26 20.37 0.54
CA ALA A 15 -8.98 19.12 0.39
C ALA A 15 -9.11 18.36 1.72
N VAL A 16 -7.99 18.21 2.43
CA VAL A 16 -7.96 17.56 3.75
C VAL A 16 -8.81 18.33 4.76
N LEU A 17 -8.70 19.66 4.79
CA LEU A 17 -9.50 20.49 5.71
C LEU A 17 -11.01 20.37 5.45
N ILE A 18 -11.43 20.39 4.19
CA ILE A 18 -12.86 20.22 3.83
C ILE A 18 -13.34 18.83 4.25
N ALA A 19 -12.58 17.77 4.00
CA ALA A 19 -12.93 16.43 4.40
C ALA A 19 -13.05 16.29 5.94
N LEU A 20 -12.13 16.91 6.70
CA LEU A 20 -12.21 16.96 8.16
C LEU A 20 -13.41 17.76 8.65
N ILE A 21 -13.79 18.88 8.00
CA ILE A 21 -14.99 19.64 8.35
C ILE A 21 -16.24 18.77 8.13
N ILE A 22 -16.35 18.10 6.99
CA ILE A 22 -17.48 17.21 6.69
C ILE A 22 -17.55 16.06 7.72
N GLY A 23 -16.43 15.42 8.00
CA GLY A 23 -16.33 14.39 9.04
C GLY A 23 -16.72 14.91 10.42
N GLY A 24 -16.30 16.14 10.75
CA GLY A 24 -16.69 16.82 12.00
C GLY A 24 -18.19 17.06 12.10
N VAL A 25 -18.85 17.49 11.02
CA VAL A 25 -20.30 17.65 10.97
C VAL A 25 -21.01 16.31 11.20
N ILE A 26 -20.52 15.23 10.56
CA ILE A 26 -21.09 13.88 10.78
C ILE A 26 -20.91 13.45 12.24
N MET A 27 -19.76 13.71 12.88
CA MET A 27 -19.54 13.40 14.30
C MET A 27 -20.50 14.18 15.21
N MET A 28 -20.79 15.46 14.89
CA MET A 28 -21.77 16.26 15.63
C MET A 28 -23.19 15.67 15.58
N THR A 29 -23.62 15.08 14.46
CA THR A 29 -24.92 14.42 14.38
C THR A 29 -25.02 13.18 15.28
N LYS A 30 -23.88 12.59 15.66
CA LYS A 30 -23.79 11.50 16.63
C LYS A 30 -23.57 11.98 18.07
N GLY A 31 -23.66 13.29 18.33
CA GLY A 31 -23.48 13.88 19.66
C GLY A 31 -22.02 13.92 20.15
N VAL A 32 -21.06 13.72 19.27
CA VAL A 32 -19.63 13.75 19.59
C VAL A 32 -19.03 15.10 19.23
N ASN A 33 -18.25 15.69 20.14
CA ASN A 33 -17.50 16.91 19.86
C ASN A 33 -16.32 16.60 18.90
N PRO A 34 -16.32 17.18 17.66
CA PRO A 34 -15.28 16.87 16.67
C PRO A 34 -13.87 17.27 17.12
N PHE A 35 -13.74 18.35 17.87
CA PHE A 35 -12.42 18.81 18.34
C PHE A 35 -11.76 17.79 19.26
N THR A 36 -12.48 17.31 20.26
CA THR A 36 -11.97 16.28 21.17
C THR A 36 -11.73 14.97 20.44
N ALA A 37 -12.61 14.59 19.52
CA ALA A 37 -12.48 13.39 18.70
C ALA A 37 -11.20 13.43 17.83
N TYR A 38 -10.94 14.53 17.14
CA TYR A 38 -9.73 14.68 16.33
C TYR A 38 -8.43 14.73 17.15
N ILE A 39 -8.45 15.39 18.32
CA ILE A 39 -7.29 15.35 19.24
C ILE A 39 -7.03 13.93 19.71
N ASP A 40 -8.06 13.20 20.09
CA ASP A 40 -7.94 11.83 20.53
C ASP A 40 -7.48 10.88 19.39
N MET A 41 -7.94 11.09 18.14
CA MET A 41 -7.43 10.40 16.95
C MET A 41 -5.92 10.62 16.78
N MET A 42 -5.47 11.86 16.82
CA MET A 42 -4.05 12.20 16.68
C MET A 42 -3.22 11.61 17.81
N ARG A 43 -3.74 11.66 19.04
CA ARG A 43 -3.10 11.05 20.20
C ARG A 43 -3.00 9.54 20.05
N ALA A 44 -4.06 8.89 19.59
CA ALA A 44 -4.08 7.44 19.36
C ALA A 44 -3.10 7.02 18.26
N ALA A 45 -2.99 7.82 17.19
CA ALA A 45 -2.11 7.53 16.06
C ALA A 45 -0.62 7.74 16.35
N PHE A 46 -0.25 8.76 17.14
CA PHE A 46 1.16 9.15 17.27
C PHE A 46 1.74 8.96 18.67
N TYR A 47 0.91 8.78 19.68
CA TYR A 47 1.40 8.69 21.04
C TYR A 47 0.89 7.42 21.73
N GLN A 48 -0.35 7.42 22.21
CA GLN A 48 -0.90 6.39 23.08
C GLN A 48 -2.41 6.27 22.84
N PRO A 49 -2.91 5.11 22.35
CA PRO A 49 -4.34 4.96 22.08
C PRO A 49 -5.18 4.99 23.35
N TYR A 50 -4.66 4.46 24.46
CA TYR A 50 -5.34 4.43 25.76
C TYR A 50 -4.39 4.83 26.89
N PRO A 51 -4.88 5.34 28.03
CA PRO A 51 -4.05 5.78 29.15
C PRO A 51 -3.12 4.72 29.75
N ARG A 52 -3.46 3.44 29.57
CA ARG A 52 -2.66 2.30 30.06
C ARG A 52 -1.79 1.64 28.98
N SER A 53 -1.89 2.07 27.73
CA SER A 53 -1.04 1.55 26.67
C SER A 53 0.40 2.04 26.83
N PRO A 54 1.39 1.31 26.32
CA PRO A 54 2.77 1.78 26.29
C PRO A 54 2.90 3.09 25.50
N LEU A 55 3.88 3.93 25.91
CA LEU A 55 4.21 5.16 25.20
C LEU A 55 4.64 4.83 23.77
N PHE A 56 4.24 5.68 22.80
CA PHE A 56 4.53 5.50 21.37
C PHE A 56 3.97 4.22 20.73
N SER A 57 3.10 3.47 21.44
CA SER A 57 2.43 2.32 20.84
C SER A 57 1.52 2.72 19.67
N GLY A 58 0.91 3.90 19.73
CA GLY A 58 0.15 4.49 18.62
C GLY A 58 1.02 4.70 17.37
N LEU A 59 2.18 5.34 17.54
CA LEU A 59 3.12 5.55 16.42
C LEU A 59 3.61 4.22 15.84
N ALA A 60 3.96 3.25 16.68
CA ALA A 60 4.40 1.94 16.21
C ALA A 60 3.30 1.22 15.42
N ASN A 61 2.04 1.27 15.87
CA ASN A 61 0.91 0.72 15.13
C ASN A 61 0.64 1.47 13.81
N THR A 62 0.74 2.79 13.82
CA THR A 62 0.62 3.60 12.59
C THR A 62 1.68 3.23 11.57
N LEU A 63 2.94 3.09 11.98
CA LEU A 63 4.02 2.69 11.08
C LEU A 63 3.85 1.24 10.59
N PHE A 64 3.34 0.34 11.43
CA PHE A 64 3.01 -1.03 11.04
C PHE A 64 1.94 -1.07 9.95
N ILE A 65 0.86 -0.30 10.09
CA ILE A 65 -0.22 -0.20 9.08
C ILE A 65 0.27 0.54 7.83
N ALA A 66 1.13 1.55 7.98
CA ALA A 66 1.70 2.28 6.84
C ALA A 66 2.61 1.42 5.95
N THR A 67 3.26 0.39 6.52
CA THR A 67 4.25 -0.43 5.80
C THR A 67 3.68 -1.09 4.54
N PRO A 68 2.61 -1.90 4.59
CA PRO A 68 2.02 -2.50 3.38
C PRO A 68 1.45 -1.45 2.42
N LEU A 69 0.96 -0.32 2.93
CA LEU A 69 0.49 0.79 2.10
C LEU A 69 1.62 1.43 1.28
N ILE A 70 2.82 1.57 1.86
CA ILE A 70 4.00 2.07 1.14
C ILE A 70 4.35 1.13 -0.01
N PHE A 71 4.41 -0.17 0.22
CA PHE A 71 4.72 -1.16 -0.81
C PHE A 71 3.69 -1.13 -1.95
N SER A 72 2.41 -1.16 -1.63
CA SER A 72 1.33 -1.11 -2.61
C SER A 72 1.29 0.21 -3.38
N ALA A 73 1.49 1.35 -2.71
CA ALA A 73 1.51 2.66 -3.36
C ALA A 73 2.74 2.85 -4.26
N LEU A 74 3.92 2.33 -3.87
CA LEU A 74 5.08 2.32 -4.75
C LEU A 74 4.85 1.43 -5.97
N ALA A 75 4.19 0.28 -5.81
CA ALA A 75 3.76 -0.58 -6.92
C ALA A 75 2.87 0.18 -7.91
N THR A 76 1.85 0.86 -7.40
CA THR A 76 0.96 1.71 -8.19
C THR A 76 1.73 2.80 -8.94
N MET A 77 2.62 3.49 -8.25
CA MET A 77 3.42 4.57 -8.84
C MET A 77 4.29 4.07 -10.00
N VAL A 78 4.92 2.91 -9.86
CA VAL A 78 5.77 2.34 -10.93
C VAL A 78 4.94 2.08 -12.19
N ALA A 79 3.76 1.48 -12.06
CA ALA A 79 2.85 1.25 -13.18
C ALA A 79 2.38 2.58 -13.81
N PHE A 80 2.00 3.57 -13.01
CA PHE A 80 1.59 4.89 -13.50
C PHE A 80 2.71 5.64 -14.25
N LYS A 81 3.97 5.46 -13.84
CA LYS A 81 5.12 6.02 -14.58
C LYS A 81 5.30 5.41 -15.97
N ALA A 82 4.78 4.21 -16.20
CA ALA A 82 4.74 3.57 -17.52
C ALA A 82 3.45 3.88 -18.31
N GLY A 83 2.57 4.75 -17.80
CA GLY A 83 1.27 5.02 -18.42
C GLY A 83 0.26 3.87 -18.26
N LEU A 84 0.52 2.92 -17.36
CA LEU A 84 -0.33 1.75 -17.14
C LEU A 84 -1.14 1.92 -15.86
N PHE A 85 -2.43 1.57 -15.92
CA PHE A 85 -3.34 1.65 -14.78
C PHE A 85 -3.46 0.26 -14.12
N ASN A 86 -2.54 -0.03 -13.19
CA ASN A 86 -2.56 -1.30 -12.44
C ASN A 86 -3.53 -1.21 -11.25
N ILE A 87 -4.58 -2.03 -11.26
CA ILE A 87 -5.51 -2.21 -10.12
C ILE A 87 -5.25 -3.58 -9.45
N GLY A 88 -4.26 -4.31 -9.91
CA GLY A 88 -3.96 -5.69 -9.51
C GLY A 88 -3.13 -5.84 -8.24
N MET A 89 -2.79 -4.75 -7.54
CA MET A 89 -1.90 -4.82 -6.37
C MET A 89 -2.41 -5.78 -5.30
N GLN A 90 -3.74 -5.90 -5.15
CA GLN A 90 -4.33 -6.82 -4.17
C GLN A 90 -3.93 -8.28 -4.47
N GLY A 91 -4.16 -8.75 -5.69
CA GLY A 91 -3.76 -10.10 -6.11
C GLY A 91 -2.25 -10.31 -6.12
N GLN A 92 -1.48 -9.26 -6.43
CA GLN A 92 -0.02 -9.28 -6.41
C GLN A 92 0.53 -9.42 -4.98
N MET A 93 -0.08 -8.74 -3.99
CA MET A 93 0.24 -8.91 -2.56
C MET A 93 -0.11 -10.32 -2.09
N ILE A 94 -1.30 -10.81 -2.44
CA ILE A 94 -1.74 -12.18 -2.11
C ILE A 94 -0.75 -13.19 -2.71
N ALA A 95 -0.35 -13.05 -3.98
CA ALA A 95 0.60 -13.92 -4.64
C ALA A 95 1.95 -13.97 -3.90
N GLY A 96 2.49 -12.79 -3.55
CA GLY A 96 3.73 -12.69 -2.79
C GLY A 96 3.62 -13.30 -1.40
N GLY A 97 2.55 -13.00 -0.67
CA GLY A 97 2.30 -13.53 0.67
C GLY A 97 2.10 -15.04 0.70
N LEU A 98 1.33 -15.61 -0.25
CA LEU A 98 1.14 -17.05 -0.39
C LEU A 98 2.45 -17.76 -0.74
N ALA A 99 3.22 -17.24 -1.70
CA ALA A 99 4.50 -17.81 -2.09
C ALA A 99 5.50 -17.76 -0.94
N ALA A 100 5.56 -16.66 -0.19
CA ALA A 100 6.38 -16.54 1.02
C ALA A 100 5.99 -17.58 2.06
N THR A 101 4.69 -17.71 2.34
CA THR A 101 4.15 -18.65 3.32
C THR A 101 4.46 -20.09 2.93
N PHE A 102 4.13 -20.46 1.69
CA PHE A 102 4.37 -21.80 1.18
C PHE A 102 5.86 -22.17 1.30
N TRP A 103 6.73 -21.28 0.83
CA TRP A 103 8.17 -21.49 0.88
C TRP A 103 8.70 -21.62 2.30
N ALA A 104 8.31 -20.72 3.19
CA ALA A 104 8.75 -20.71 4.57
C ALA A 104 8.29 -21.94 5.36
N ILE A 105 7.11 -22.49 5.07
CA ILE A 105 6.61 -23.69 5.73
C ILE A 105 7.30 -24.95 5.17
N THR A 106 7.50 -25.01 3.85
CA THR A 106 8.06 -26.19 3.18
C THR A 106 9.54 -26.36 3.49
N PHE A 107 10.31 -25.27 3.45
CA PHE A 107 11.77 -25.28 3.63
C PHE A 107 12.24 -24.87 5.01
N LYS A 108 11.37 -25.02 6.03
CA LYS A 108 11.76 -24.84 7.44
C LYS A 108 12.97 -25.72 7.74
N ASN A 109 13.91 -25.20 8.51
CA ASN A 109 15.15 -25.87 8.90
C ASN A 109 16.26 -25.95 7.83
N TYR A 110 16.07 -25.37 6.65
CA TYR A 110 17.10 -25.25 5.63
C TYR A 110 17.58 -23.81 5.49
N VAL A 111 18.82 -23.64 5.00
CA VAL A 111 19.35 -22.30 4.66
C VAL A 111 18.42 -21.56 3.68
N PHE A 112 17.74 -22.30 2.81
CA PHE A 112 16.78 -21.78 1.85
C PHE A 112 15.45 -21.29 2.47
N GLY A 113 15.15 -21.62 3.72
CA GLY A 113 14.03 -21.08 4.46
C GLY A 113 14.30 -19.73 5.13
N ASN A 114 15.50 -19.21 5.05
CA ASN A 114 15.89 -17.92 5.62
C ASN A 114 15.02 -16.78 5.07
N VAL A 115 14.77 -15.78 5.90
CA VAL A 115 13.93 -14.60 5.59
C VAL A 115 14.32 -13.92 4.28
N LEU A 116 15.61 -13.84 3.94
CA LEU A 116 16.07 -13.22 2.69
C LEU A 116 15.60 -14.01 1.46
N VAL A 117 15.71 -15.34 1.49
CA VAL A 117 15.25 -16.19 0.39
C VAL A 117 13.73 -16.12 0.25
N VAL A 118 13.01 -16.15 1.36
CA VAL A 118 11.55 -16.04 1.37
C VAL A 118 11.08 -14.70 0.77
N ILE A 119 11.77 -13.61 1.09
CA ILE A 119 11.52 -12.29 0.50
C ILE A 119 11.76 -12.31 -1.02
N ILE A 120 12.84 -12.92 -1.49
CA ILE A 120 13.15 -13.03 -2.92
C ILE A 120 12.06 -13.84 -3.64
N VAL A 121 11.58 -14.94 -3.05
CA VAL A 121 10.48 -15.74 -3.60
C VAL A 121 9.21 -14.91 -3.73
N ALA A 122 8.87 -14.11 -2.72
CA ALA A 122 7.70 -13.23 -2.78
C ALA A 122 7.82 -12.15 -3.87
N ILE A 123 9.00 -11.56 -4.02
CA ILE A 123 9.30 -10.58 -5.07
C ILE A 123 9.10 -11.22 -6.46
N ILE A 124 9.63 -12.42 -6.67
CA ILE A 124 9.48 -13.15 -7.93
C ILE A 124 8.02 -13.51 -8.19
N ALA A 125 7.29 -14.01 -7.19
CA ALA A 125 5.88 -14.35 -7.32
C ALA A 125 5.02 -13.14 -7.69
N GLY A 126 5.22 -12.00 -7.02
CA GLY A 126 4.53 -10.75 -7.34
C GLY A 126 4.89 -10.24 -8.74
N PHE A 127 6.19 -10.29 -9.12
CA PHE A 127 6.67 -9.92 -10.46
C PHE A 127 6.00 -10.75 -11.55
N LEU A 128 5.98 -12.07 -11.40
CA LEU A 128 5.39 -12.98 -12.38
C LEU A 128 3.88 -12.78 -12.47
N TRP A 129 3.19 -12.64 -11.35
CA TRP A 129 1.75 -12.44 -11.34
C TRP A 129 1.32 -11.15 -12.04
N ALA A 130 1.97 -10.04 -11.75
CA ALA A 130 1.73 -8.77 -12.44
C ALA A 130 2.20 -8.80 -13.90
N GLY A 131 3.28 -9.54 -14.17
CA GLY A 131 3.85 -9.75 -15.49
C GLY A 131 2.85 -10.37 -16.48
N ILE A 132 1.90 -11.21 -15.99
CA ILE A 132 0.82 -11.75 -16.84
C ILE A 132 0.02 -10.61 -17.47
N ALA A 133 -0.47 -9.65 -16.68
CA ALA A 133 -1.22 -8.51 -17.20
C ALA A 133 -0.34 -7.62 -18.11
N GLY A 134 0.91 -7.40 -17.72
CA GLY A 134 1.89 -6.67 -18.53
C GLY A 134 2.15 -7.32 -19.89
N PHE A 135 2.25 -8.65 -19.93
CA PHE A 135 2.42 -9.41 -21.16
C PHE A 135 1.17 -9.36 -22.05
N LEU A 136 -0.03 -9.52 -21.47
CA LEU A 136 -1.30 -9.42 -22.21
C LEU A 136 -1.46 -8.04 -22.84
N ARG A 137 -1.12 -6.98 -22.11
CA ARG A 137 -1.11 -5.60 -22.63
C ARG A 137 -0.10 -5.42 -23.75
N ALA A 138 1.15 -5.85 -23.53
CA ALA A 138 2.25 -5.64 -24.46
C ALA A 138 2.09 -6.40 -25.77
N LYS A 139 1.59 -7.64 -25.72
CA LYS A 139 1.51 -8.52 -26.90
C LYS A 139 0.17 -8.45 -27.62
N PHE A 140 -0.92 -8.37 -26.87
CA PHE A 140 -2.27 -8.47 -27.42
C PHE A 140 -3.07 -7.16 -27.33
N GLY A 141 -2.54 -6.11 -26.71
CA GLY A 141 -3.24 -4.84 -26.51
C GLY A 141 -4.44 -4.91 -25.57
N VAL A 142 -4.57 -5.98 -24.79
CA VAL A 142 -5.66 -6.15 -23.81
C VAL A 142 -5.58 -5.07 -22.75
N SER A 143 -6.73 -4.55 -22.30
CA SER A 143 -6.75 -3.56 -21.22
C SER A 143 -6.13 -4.12 -19.94
N GLU A 144 -5.09 -3.46 -19.45
CA GLU A 144 -4.42 -3.82 -18.20
C GLU A 144 -5.36 -3.69 -17.00
N VAL A 145 -6.32 -2.78 -17.05
CA VAL A 145 -7.34 -2.59 -16.00
C VAL A 145 -8.18 -3.85 -15.85
N ILE A 146 -8.73 -4.34 -16.97
CA ILE A 146 -9.57 -5.56 -16.97
C ILE A 146 -8.73 -6.77 -16.55
N SER A 147 -7.53 -6.93 -17.14
CA SER A 147 -6.66 -8.08 -16.83
C SER A 147 -6.26 -8.10 -15.36
N THR A 148 -5.91 -6.95 -14.78
CA THR A 148 -5.47 -6.91 -13.38
C THR A 148 -6.63 -7.12 -12.40
N ILE A 149 -7.84 -6.64 -12.71
CA ILE A 149 -9.03 -6.91 -11.90
C ILE A 149 -9.37 -8.42 -11.94
N MET A 150 -9.36 -9.03 -13.13
CA MET A 150 -9.63 -10.47 -13.24
C MET A 150 -8.58 -11.32 -12.52
N LEU A 151 -7.30 -10.95 -12.61
CA LEU A 151 -6.22 -11.60 -11.88
C LEU A 151 -6.36 -11.45 -10.35
N ASN A 152 -6.95 -10.35 -9.84
CA ASN A 152 -7.26 -10.24 -8.42
C ASN A 152 -8.27 -11.32 -7.98
N TYR A 153 -9.37 -11.50 -8.73
CA TYR A 153 -10.38 -12.52 -8.41
C TYR A 153 -9.80 -13.92 -8.50
N ILE A 154 -9.02 -14.22 -9.54
CA ILE A 154 -8.35 -15.53 -9.68
C ILE A 154 -7.44 -15.79 -8.48
N MET A 155 -6.68 -14.78 -8.03
CA MET A 155 -5.77 -14.95 -6.91
C MET A 155 -6.52 -15.11 -5.58
N LEU A 156 -7.66 -14.41 -5.39
CA LEU A 156 -8.52 -14.59 -4.22
C LEU A 156 -9.07 -16.02 -4.14
N GLU A 157 -9.57 -16.54 -5.26
CA GLU A 157 -10.08 -17.92 -5.29
C GLU A 157 -8.95 -18.96 -5.12
N LEU A 158 -7.76 -18.69 -5.67
CA LEU A 158 -6.58 -19.53 -5.44
C LEU A 158 -6.17 -19.50 -3.96
N GLN A 159 -6.20 -18.34 -3.31
CA GLN A 159 -5.98 -18.21 -1.87
C GLN A 159 -6.96 -19.07 -1.09
N ASN A 160 -8.25 -18.97 -1.38
CA ASN A 160 -9.31 -19.71 -0.71
C ASN A 160 -9.12 -21.21 -0.89
N PHE A 161 -8.81 -21.65 -2.11
CA PHE A 161 -8.51 -23.06 -2.39
C PHE A 161 -7.31 -23.57 -1.58
N LEU A 162 -6.22 -22.81 -1.55
CA LEU A 162 -5.00 -23.21 -0.84
C LEU A 162 -5.21 -23.26 0.68
N LEU A 163 -5.88 -22.26 1.25
CA LEU A 163 -6.10 -22.18 2.70
C LEU A 163 -7.13 -23.19 3.21
N ASN A 164 -8.08 -23.61 2.39
CA ASN A 164 -9.04 -24.65 2.76
C ASN A 164 -8.56 -26.08 2.39
N GLY A 165 -7.44 -26.19 1.68
CA GLY A 165 -6.85 -27.46 1.23
C GLY A 165 -5.37 -27.60 1.64
N PRO A 166 -4.42 -27.49 0.68
CA PRO A 166 -3.02 -27.89 0.89
C PRO A 166 -2.27 -27.07 1.93
N LEU A 167 -2.64 -25.81 2.14
CA LEU A 167 -2.01 -24.90 3.12
C LEU A 167 -2.79 -24.76 4.43
N LYS A 168 -3.85 -25.53 4.63
CA LYS A 168 -4.62 -25.47 5.87
C LYS A 168 -3.81 -26.02 7.03
N ASP A 169 -3.82 -25.29 8.15
CA ASP A 169 -3.31 -25.80 9.42
C ASP A 169 -4.29 -26.86 9.99
N PRO A 170 -3.90 -28.13 10.08
CA PRO A 170 -4.77 -29.18 10.59
C PRO A 170 -5.07 -29.04 12.09
N THR A 171 -4.31 -28.23 12.83
CA THR A 171 -4.47 -28.02 14.28
C THR A 171 -5.36 -26.82 14.59
N SER A 172 -5.68 -25.97 13.61
CA SER A 172 -6.50 -24.78 13.77
C SER A 172 -7.94 -24.98 13.30
N GLN A 173 -8.89 -24.43 14.07
CA GLN A 173 -10.29 -24.33 13.63
C GLN A 173 -10.50 -23.19 12.61
N ASN A 174 -9.61 -22.21 12.58
CA ASN A 174 -9.67 -21.09 11.66
C ASN A 174 -9.10 -21.48 10.29
N THR A 175 -9.57 -20.81 9.23
CA THR A 175 -8.99 -20.90 7.88
C THR A 175 -7.67 -20.14 7.84
N GLN A 176 -6.59 -20.86 8.12
CA GLN A 176 -5.24 -20.30 8.17
C GLN A 176 -4.17 -21.34 7.83
N SER A 177 -2.99 -20.86 7.47
CA SER A 177 -1.82 -21.72 7.30
C SER A 177 -1.17 -22.05 8.63
N PRO A 178 -0.32 -23.08 8.70
CA PRO A 178 0.63 -23.24 9.79
C PRO A 178 1.49 -21.99 9.96
N ARG A 179 1.98 -21.77 11.19
CA ARG A 179 2.87 -20.64 11.47
C ARG A 179 4.19 -20.77 10.71
N VAL A 180 4.63 -19.66 10.19
CA VAL A 180 5.96 -19.53 9.57
C VAL A 180 7.03 -19.76 10.64
N PHE A 181 8.05 -20.54 10.33
CA PHE A 181 9.12 -20.83 11.29
C PHE A 181 9.95 -19.59 11.62
N GLU A 182 10.61 -19.59 12.78
CA GLU A 182 11.26 -18.41 13.35
C GLU A 182 12.32 -17.78 12.44
N GLY A 183 13.13 -18.60 11.75
CA GLY A 183 14.17 -18.12 10.86
C GLY A 183 13.70 -17.36 9.61
N ALA A 184 12.40 -17.47 9.27
CA ALA A 184 11.80 -16.71 8.18
C ALA A 184 11.03 -15.46 8.65
N ARG A 185 10.94 -15.21 9.97
CA ARG A 185 10.22 -14.06 10.52
C ARG A 185 11.03 -12.79 10.41
N LEU A 186 10.37 -11.68 10.13
CA LEU A 186 10.98 -10.36 10.23
C LEU A 186 11.13 -9.97 11.70
N PRO A 187 12.32 -9.49 12.12
CA PRO A 187 12.52 -9.01 13.48
C PRO A 187 11.55 -7.87 13.82
N LEU A 188 10.97 -7.93 15.01
CA LEU A 188 10.12 -6.87 15.52
C LEU A 188 10.98 -5.70 16.02
N LEU A 189 10.53 -4.47 15.72
CA LEU A 189 11.16 -3.23 16.17
C LEU A 189 10.45 -2.73 17.43
N PHE A 190 11.21 -2.50 18.49
CA PHE A 190 10.68 -1.94 19.74
C PHE A 190 9.50 -2.69 20.39
N ALA A 191 9.31 -3.99 20.07
CA ALA A 191 8.19 -4.78 20.58
C ALA A 191 8.13 -4.79 22.12
N ASN A 192 9.28 -4.87 22.80
CA ASN A 192 9.39 -4.84 24.27
C ASN A 192 8.88 -3.53 24.88
N VAL A 193 8.96 -2.42 24.14
CA VAL A 193 8.57 -1.08 24.60
C VAL A 193 7.13 -0.76 24.19
N THR A 194 6.78 -1.02 22.92
CA THR A 194 5.50 -0.59 22.33
C THR A 194 4.41 -1.65 22.38
N ARG A 195 4.78 -2.92 22.51
CA ARG A 195 3.90 -4.10 22.43
C ARG A 195 3.11 -4.13 21.10
N GLN A 196 3.72 -3.64 20.01
CA GLN A 196 3.15 -3.61 18.68
C GLN A 196 4.00 -4.45 17.72
N ASN A 197 3.40 -4.86 16.60
CA ASN A 197 4.05 -5.68 15.58
C ASN A 197 4.84 -4.87 14.55
N LEU A 198 5.28 -3.64 14.88
CA LEU A 198 6.20 -2.90 14.01
C LEU A 198 7.45 -3.75 13.79
N ASN A 199 7.75 -4.04 12.54
CA ASN A 199 8.81 -4.97 12.17
C ASN A 199 9.80 -4.35 11.18
N PHE A 200 10.85 -5.10 10.85
CA PHE A 200 11.91 -4.68 9.94
C PHE A 200 11.40 -4.37 8.51
N GLY A 201 10.18 -4.80 8.16
CA GLY A 201 9.51 -4.46 6.91
C GLY A 201 9.36 -2.96 6.69
N PHE A 202 9.18 -2.16 7.76
CA PHE A 202 9.15 -0.70 7.65
C PHE A 202 10.49 -0.12 7.16
N ILE A 203 11.62 -0.66 7.64
CA ILE A 203 12.94 -0.27 7.16
C ILE A 203 13.12 -0.66 5.68
N ILE A 204 12.67 -1.86 5.30
CA ILE A 204 12.68 -2.31 3.90
C ILE A 204 11.81 -1.38 3.03
N ALA A 205 10.65 -0.94 3.52
CA ALA A 205 9.78 0.00 2.80
C ALA A 205 10.46 1.36 2.57
N ILE A 206 11.18 1.89 3.57
CA ILE A 206 11.98 3.11 3.41
C ILE A 206 13.10 2.90 2.39
N LEU A 207 13.85 1.80 2.50
CA LEU A 207 14.94 1.49 1.56
C LEU A 207 14.41 1.32 0.13
N LEU A 208 13.26 0.66 -0.05
CA LEU A 208 12.61 0.53 -1.34
C LEU A 208 12.17 1.90 -1.88
N THR A 209 11.63 2.78 -1.04
CA THR A 209 11.25 4.15 -1.42
C THR A 209 12.46 4.92 -1.96
N ILE A 210 13.60 4.84 -1.26
CA ILE A 210 14.85 5.45 -1.68
C ILE A 210 15.37 4.78 -2.96
N GLY A 211 15.35 3.46 -3.04
CA GLY A 211 15.77 2.69 -4.22
C GLY A 211 14.96 3.06 -5.47
N ILE A 212 13.63 3.14 -5.37
CA ILE A 212 12.73 3.54 -6.46
C ILE A 212 13.00 4.99 -6.88
N PHE A 213 13.27 5.90 -5.93
CA PHE A 213 13.66 7.27 -6.27
C PHE A 213 14.94 7.30 -7.11
N PHE A 214 15.99 6.58 -6.68
CA PHE A 214 17.23 6.51 -7.43
C PHE A 214 17.06 5.77 -8.76
N PHE A 215 16.24 4.72 -8.82
CA PHE A 215 15.93 3.99 -10.03
C PHE A 215 15.34 4.92 -11.10
N PHE A 216 14.35 5.72 -10.78
CA PHE A 216 13.74 6.66 -11.73
C PHE A 216 14.63 7.87 -12.04
N LYS A 217 15.60 8.20 -11.19
CA LYS A 217 16.47 9.37 -11.39
C LYS A 217 17.72 9.06 -12.20
N TYR A 218 18.33 7.89 -12.01
CA TYR A 218 19.66 7.60 -12.53
C TYR A 218 19.74 6.39 -13.46
N PHE A 219 18.78 5.45 -13.39
CA PHE A 219 18.88 4.22 -14.19
C PHE A 219 18.20 4.38 -15.55
N LYS A 220 18.84 3.82 -16.60
CA LYS A 220 18.34 3.80 -17.97
C LYS A 220 16.91 3.23 -18.04
N LYS A 221 16.64 2.10 -17.36
CA LYS A 221 15.32 1.48 -17.35
C LYS A 221 14.25 2.36 -16.69
N GLY A 222 14.60 3.11 -15.64
CA GLY A 222 13.70 4.09 -15.04
C GLY A 222 13.35 5.24 -15.98
N TYR A 223 14.30 5.69 -16.80
CA TYR A 223 14.05 6.66 -17.85
C TYR A 223 13.15 6.08 -18.96
N GLU A 224 13.47 4.88 -19.46
CA GLU A 224 12.70 4.20 -20.52
C GLU A 224 11.23 4.01 -20.09
N ILE A 225 10.97 3.62 -18.82
CA ILE A 225 9.62 3.50 -18.27
C ILE A 225 8.86 4.84 -18.36
N LYS A 226 9.51 5.94 -17.95
CA LYS A 226 8.87 7.27 -18.04
C LYS A 226 8.65 7.72 -19.49
N ALA A 227 9.56 7.41 -20.40
CA ALA A 227 9.45 7.75 -21.81
C ALA A 227 8.25 7.04 -22.46
N VAL A 228 8.11 5.72 -22.23
CA VAL A 228 6.95 4.94 -22.71
C VAL A 228 5.65 5.46 -22.09
N GLY A 229 5.65 5.82 -20.79
CA GLY A 229 4.47 6.37 -20.12
C GLY A 229 4.03 7.74 -20.62
N GLN A 230 4.90 8.49 -21.31
CA GLN A 230 4.53 9.75 -21.96
C GLN A 230 3.98 9.53 -23.37
N SER A 231 4.63 8.68 -24.15
CA SER A 231 4.18 8.29 -25.50
C SER A 231 4.96 7.03 -25.92
N ASP A 232 4.24 5.95 -26.15
CA ASP A 232 4.80 4.70 -26.65
C ASP A 232 5.38 4.86 -28.06
N THR A 233 4.71 5.59 -28.94
CA THR A 233 5.16 5.87 -30.32
C THR A 233 6.45 6.68 -30.34
N VAL A 234 6.56 7.72 -29.51
CA VAL A 234 7.79 8.56 -29.44
C VAL A 234 8.94 7.73 -28.84
N ALA A 235 8.66 6.91 -27.83
CA ALA A 235 9.66 6.03 -27.25
C ALA A 235 10.18 5.00 -28.26
N GLU A 236 9.30 4.41 -29.07
CA GLU A 236 9.66 3.46 -30.11
C GLU A 236 10.57 4.11 -31.17
N ASN A 237 10.25 5.33 -31.62
CA ASN A 237 11.07 6.10 -32.56
C ASN A 237 12.46 6.45 -31.97
N ALA A 238 12.57 6.51 -30.63
CA ALA A 238 13.84 6.68 -29.92
C ALA A 238 14.58 5.37 -29.67
N GLY A 239 14.13 4.23 -30.25
CA GLY A 239 14.77 2.91 -30.12
C GLY A 239 14.46 2.19 -28.80
N ILE A 240 13.46 2.64 -28.05
CA ILE A 240 12.98 1.95 -26.84
C ILE A 240 11.88 0.99 -27.27
N ASN A 241 11.92 -0.27 -26.79
CA ASN A 241 10.87 -1.25 -27.05
C ASN A 241 9.71 -1.09 -26.03
N PRO A 242 8.55 -0.49 -26.42
CA PRO A 242 7.47 -0.20 -25.47
C PRO A 242 6.89 -1.49 -24.86
N LYS A 243 6.78 -2.56 -25.66
CA LYS A 243 6.21 -3.84 -25.21
C LYS A 243 7.00 -4.45 -24.07
N TYR A 244 8.34 -4.47 -24.21
CA TYR A 244 9.22 -4.96 -23.15
C TYR A 244 9.15 -4.07 -21.90
N ILE A 245 9.09 -2.75 -22.08
CA ILE A 245 9.05 -1.79 -20.96
C ILE A 245 7.71 -1.87 -20.20
N MET A 246 6.58 -2.04 -20.90
CA MET A 246 5.28 -2.24 -20.25
C MET A 246 5.27 -3.53 -19.40
N PHE A 247 5.78 -4.64 -19.95
CA PHE A 247 5.93 -5.89 -19.19
C PHE A 247 6.83 -5.70 -17.96
N LEU A 248 7.99 -5.08 -18.15
CA LEU A 248 8.96 -4.85 -17.07
C LEU A 248 8.38 -3.93 -15.98
N ALA A 249 7.70 -2.86 -16.33
CA ALA A 249 7.09 -1.93 -15.38
C ALA A 249 6.00 -2.62 -14.54
N MET A 250 5.13 -3.43 -15.18
CA MET A 250 4.15 -4.22 -14.46
C MET A 250 4.81 -5.25 -13.54
N GLY A 251 5.87 -5.93 -14.01
CA GLY A 251 6.62 -6.88 -13.19
C GLY A 251 7.25 -6.21 -11.96
N ILE A 252 7.92 -5.06 -12.12
CA ILE A 252 8.49 -4.30 -11.00
C ILE A 252 7.39 -3.85 -10.03
N ALA A 253 6.25 -3.37 -10.54
CA ALA A 253 5.10 -3.03 -9.71
C ALA A 253 4.64 -4.24 -8.88
N GLY A 254 4.48 -5.40 -9.52
CA GLY A 254 4.13 -6.64 -8.84
C GLY A 254 5.17 -7.09 -7.81
N ALA A 255 6.45 -6.91 -8.10
CA ALA A 255 7.54 -7.20 -7.16
C ALA A 255 7.42 -6.36 -5.88
N CYS A 256 7.12 -5.06 -6.01
CA CYS A 256 6.87 -4.18 -4.86
C CYS A 256 5.64 -4.62 -4.06
N ALA A 257 4.53 -4.94 -4.74
CA ALA A 257 3.31 -5.39 -4.08
C ALA A 257 3.51 -6.76 -3.39
N GLY A 258 4.18 -7.71 -4.06
CA GLY A 258 4.49 -9.03 -3.49
C GLY A 258 5.35 -8.95 -2.23
N LEU A 259 6.28 -8.01 -2.19
CA LEU A 259 7.08 -7.72 -0.99
C LEU A 259 6.20 -7.24 0.17
N GLY A 260 5.19 -6.38 -0.12
CA GLY A 260 4.19 -5.97 0.88
C GLY A 260 3.35 -7.14 1.40
N GLY A 261 3.00 -8.09 0.53
CA GLY A 261 2.31 -9.32 0.93
C GLY A 261 3.16 -10.21 1.84
N ALA A 262 4.44 -10.39 1.52
CA ALA A 262 5.38 -11.12 2.38
C ALA A 262 5.54 -10.45 3.74
N GLU A 263 5.68 -9.12 3.79
CA GLU A 263 5.79 -8.35 5.03
C GLU A 263 4.61 -8.64 5.98
N ARG A 264 3.39 -8.68 5.47
CA ARG A 264 2.21 -8.95 6.31
C ARG A 264 2.31 -10.29 7.04
N VAL A 265 2.78 -11.33 6.37
CA VAL A 265 2.91 -12.67 6.96
C VAL A 265 4.15 -12.77 7.86
N LEU A 266 5.30 -12.39 7.31
CA LEU A 266 6.59 -12.54 7.99
C LEU A 266 6.77 -11.54 9.14
N GLY A 267 6.04 -10.42 9.10
CA GLY A 267 6.02 -9.37 10.12
C GLY A 267 5.02 -9.59 11.26
N GLY A 268 4.28 -10.70 11.24
CA GLY A 268 3.44 -11.11 12.37
C GLY A 268 2.07 -10.46 12.45
N ALA A 269 1.50 -10.01 11.32
CA ALA A 269 0.17 -9.39 11.28
C ALA A 269 -0.95 -10.32 11.78
N SER A 270 -0.81 -11.63 11.59
CA SER A 270 -1.72 -12.68 12.08
C SER A 270 -0.91 -13.77 12.77
N GLU A 271 -0.13 -13.42 13.77
CA GLU A 271 0.71 -14.36 14.54
C GLU A 271 1.61 -15.25 13.67
N TYR A 272 2.13 -14.69 12.57
CA TYR A 272 2.97 -15.39 11.58
C TYR A 272 2.27 -16.51 10.81
N SER A 273 0.93 -16.52 10.77
CA SER A 273 0.13 -17.41 9.94
C SER A 273 -0.52 -16.61 8.80
N TYR A 274 -0.66 -17.22 7.65
CA TYR A 274 -1.43 -16.63 6.56
C TYR A 274 -2.91 -16.89 6.80
N THR A 275 -3.72 -15.84 6.91
CA THR A 275 -5.17 -15.90 7.05
C THR A 275 -5.85 -15.28 5.83
N GLU A 276 -7.10 -15.60 5.58
CA GLU A 276 -7.88 -15.06 4.46
C GLU A 276 -7.89 -13.52 4.43
N LEU A 277 -8.00 -12.89 5.60
CA LEU A 277 -8.11 -11.43 5.73
C LEU A 277 -6.78 -10.72 5.97
N ILE A 278 -5.63 -11.42 5.95
CA ILE A 278 -4.33 -10.83 6.30
C ILE A 278 -3.93 -9.67 5.39
N MET A 279 -4.36 -9.71 4.13
CA MET A 279 -4.05 -8.66 3.14
C MET A 279 -5.02 -7.47 3.22
N GLY A 280 -6.18 -7.60 3.91
CA GLY A 280 -7.18 -6.54 3.97
C GLY A 280 -7.40 -5.89 2.59
N ASP A 281 -7.58 -4.56 2.58
CA ASP A 281 -7.74 -3.76 1.36
C ASP A 281 -6.48 -2.97 1.00
N TYR A 282 -5.29 -3.36 1.52
CA TYR A 282 -4.05 -2.61 1.31
C TYR A 282 -3.66 -2.44 -0.16
N GLY A 283 -3.99 -3.42 -1.00
CA GLY A 283 -3.77 -3.35 -2.44
C GLY A 283 -4.53 -2.19 -3.09
N PHE A 284 -5.82 -2.07 -2.81
CA PHE A 284 -6.66 -0.99 -3.34
C PHE A 284 -6.35 0.36 -2.68
N THR A 285 -6.17 0.37 -1.38
CA THR A 285 -5.84 1.58 -0.62
C THR A 285 -4.50 2.17 -1.07
N GLY A 286 -3.54 1.34 -1.47
CA GLY A 286 -2.27 1.80 -2.01
C GLY A 286 -2.40 2.66 -3.27
N LEU A 287 -3.41 2.43 -4.12
CA LEU A 287 -3.71 3.30 -5.25
C LEU A 287 -4.08 4.71 -4.78
N ALA A 288 -4.93 4.80 -3.76
CA ALA A 288 -5.32 6.07 -3.15
C ALA A 288 -4.13 6.81 -2.54
N VAL A 289 -3.28 6.08 -1.82
CA VAL A 289 -2.05 6.61 -1.20
C VAL A 289 -1.06 7.10 -2.28
N ALA A 290 -0.92 6.39 -3.40
CA ALA A 290 -0.07 6.82 -4.52
C ALA A 290 -0.54 8.15 -5.12
N LEU A 291 -1.85 8.30 -5.32
CA LEU A 291 -2.45 9.56 -5.80
C LEU A 291 -2.25 10.69 -4.79
N LEU A 292 -2.52 10.45 -3.50
CA LEU A 292 -2.30 11.41 -2.42
C LEU A 292 -0.83 11.85 -2.36
N GLY A 293 0.11 10.91 -2.53
CA GLY A 293 1.55 11.14 -2.62
C GLY A 293 2.02 11.75 -3.96
N LYS A 294 1.08 12.08 -4.88
CA LYS A 294 1.35 12.67 -6.21
C LYS A 294 2.32 11.84 -7.05
N ASN A 295 2.27 10.53 -6.95
CA ASN A 295 3.17 9.60 -7.63
C ASN A 295 4.66 9.97 -7.46
N ASN A 296 5.02 10.43 -6.25
CA ASN A 296 6.38 10.73 -5.82
C ASN A 296 6.76 9.78 -4.67
N PRO A 297 7.92 9.10 -4.69
CA PRO A 297 8.29 8.12 -3.68
C PRO A 297 8.24 8.67 -2.24
N PHE A 298 8.81 9.85 -2.00
CA PHE A 298 8.77 10.46 -0.67
C PHE A 298 7.39 11.00 -0.30
N GLY A 299 6.63 11.49 -1.30
CA GLY A 299 5.22 11.86 -1.11
C GLY A 299 4.36 10.67 -0.70
N ILE A 300 4.61 9.49 -1.27
CA ILE A 300 3.95 8.24 -0.92
C ILE A 300 4.26 7.84 0.52
N LEU A 301 5.52 7.96 0.96
CA LEU A 301 5.90 7.66 2.35
C LEU A 301 5.10 8.48 3.34
N VAL A 302 5.01 9.80 3.12
CA VAL A 302 4.24 10.71 3.99
C VAL A 302 2.74 10.42 3.90
N ALA A 303 2.21 10.21 2.69
CA ALA A 303 0.80 9.91 2.46
C ALA A 303 0.37 8.59 3.12
N ALA A 304 1.21 7.55 3.08
CA ALA A 304 0.95 6.27 3.71
C ALA A 304 0.89 6.38 5.24
N ILE A 305 1.83 7.12 5.85
CA ILE A 305 1.82 7.37 7.30
C ILE A 305 0.58 8.17 7.71
N PHE A 306 0.22 9.19 6.92
CA PHE A 306 -0.98 9.99 7.16
C PHE A 306 -2.26 9.15 7.06
N TYR A 307 -2.36 8.31 6.03
CA TYR A 307 -3.51 7.43 5.85
C TYR A 307 -3.64 6.39 6.97
N ALA A 308 -2.53 5.77 7.34
CA ALA A 308 -2.46 4.85 8.47
C ALA A 308 -2.82 5.52 9.81
N ALA A 309 -2.40 6.78 10.01
CA ALA A 309 -2.78 7.55 11.20
C ALA A 309 -4.29 7.79 11.28
N LEU A 310 -4.96 8.07 10.14
CA LEU A 310 -6.41 8.17 10.09
C LEU A 310 -7.09 6.82 10.41
N GLU A 311 -6.53 5.71 9.93
CA GLU A 311 -7.05 4.37 10.21
C GLU A 311 -6.95 4.01 11.69
N VAL A 312 -5.77 4.20 12.31
CA VAL A 312 -5.56 3.98 13.75
C VAL A 312 -6.45 4.90 14.59
N GLY A 313 -6.54 6.16 14.20
CA GLY A 313 -7.44 7.11 14.85
C GLY A 313 -8.91 6.72 14.72
N GLY A 314 -9.30 6.19 13.56
CA GLY A 314 -10.66 5.70 13.31
C GLY A 314 -11.03 4.49 14.16
N GLN A 315 -10.12 3.55 14.33
CA GLN A 315 -10.29 2.42 15.24
C GLN A 315 -10.51 2.89 16.69
N MET A 316 -9.79 3.92 17.12
CA MET A 316 -9.98 4.52 18.45
C MET A 316 -11.35 5.22 18.57
N LEU A 317 -11.80 5.95 17.54
CA LEU A 317 -13.14 6.57 17.54
C LEU A 317 -14.24 5.53 17.66
N GLN A 318 -14.13 4.42 16.95
CA GLN A 318 -15.09 3.32 17.04
C GLN A 318 -15.16 2.77 18.47
N GLN A 319 -14.01 2.52 19.10
CA GLN A 319 -13.94 1.91 20.42
C GLN A 319 -14.38 2.87 21.55
N ARG A 320 -14.03 4.15 21.46
CA ARG A 320 -14.27 5.12 22.54
C ARG A 320 -15.59 5.85 22.41
N TYR A 321 -15.97 6.23 21.19
CA TYR A 321 -17.14 7.05 20.90
C TYR A 321 -18.26 6.29 20.22
N GLN A 322 -18.08 4.98 19.95
CA GLN A 322 -19.02 4.12 19.21
C GLN A 322 -19.40 4.73 17.83
N ILE A 323 -18.46 5.45 17.24
CA ILE A 323 -18.57 5.99 15.90
C ILE A 323 -18.17 4.91 14.91
N ASP A 324 -19.03 4.61 13.95
CA ASP A 324 -18.77 3.61 12.92
C ASP A 324 -17.49 3.98 12.12
N LYS A 325 -16.61 3.01 11.91
CA LYS A 325 -15.35 3.20 11.16
C LYS A 325 -15.59 3.70 9.73
N GLU A 326 -16.77 3.46 9.20
CA GLU A 326 -17.20 3.91 7.88
C GLU A 326 -17.14 5.43 7.74
N ILE A 327 -17.31 6.19 8.84
CA ILE A 327 -17.14 7.65 8.84
C ILE A 327 -15.69 8.03 8.51
N VAL A 328 -14.73 7.27 9.02
CA VAL A 328 -13.32 7.50 8.70
C VAL A 328 -13.03 7.15 7.24
N PHE A 329 -13.62 6.09 6.70
CA PHE A 329 -13.53 5.76 5.28
C PHE A 329 -14.13 6.85 4.40
N ILE A 330 -15.25 7.49 4.82
CA ILE A 330 -15.83 8.64 4.13
C ILE A 330 -14.84 9.81 4.11
N ILE A 331 -14.21 10.12 5.24
CA ILE A 331 -13.19 11.19 5.32
C ILE A 331 -12.01 10.86 4.39
N GLN A 332 -11.50 9.64 4.41
CA GLN A 332 -10.42 9.19 3.54
C GLN A 332 -10.81 9.28 2.05
N ALA A 333 -12.01 8.83 1.68
CA ALA A 333 -12.52 8.91 0.31
C ALA A 333 -12.67 10.37 -0.16
N LEU A 334 -13.16 11.26 0.68
CA LEU A 334 -13.27 12.68 0.37
C LEU A 334 -11.88 13.31 0.16
N ILE A 335 -10.90 12.98 1.00
CA ILE A 335 -9.51 13.44 0.83
C ILE A 335 -9.00 13.01 -0.56
N ILE A 336 -9.20 11.75 -0.93
CA ILE A 336 -8.75 11.21 -2.22
C ILE A 336 -9.42 11.94 -3.38
N ILE A 337 -10.74 12.08 -3.35
CA ILE A 337 -11.52 12.75 -4.39
C ILE A 337 -11.04 14.20 -4.58
N PHE A 338 -10.89 14.93 -3.48
CA PHE A 338 -10.46 16.32 -3.55
C PHE A 338 -9.00 16.45 -4.02
N VAL A 339 -8.11 15.56 -3.61
CA VAL A 339 -6.71 15.57 -4.07
C VAL A 339 -6.62 15.17 -5.54
N ALA A 340 -7.36 14.15 -5.98
CA ALA A 340 -7.44 13.77 -7.39
C ALA A 340 -8.02 14.89 -8.27
N SER A 341 -8.92 15.70 -7.71
CA SER A 341 -9.57 16.83 -8.39
C SER A 341 -8.76 18.14 -8.33
N GLU A 342 -7.50 18.12 -7.94
CA GLU A 342 -6.65 19.33 -7.80
C GLU A 342 -6.65 20.20 -9.06
N ASN A 343 -6.66 19.60 -10.25
CA ASN A 343 -6.70 20.32 -11.52
C ASN A 343 -8.02 21.08 -11.72
N LEU A 344 -9.14 20.54 -11.25
CA LEU A 344 -10.42 21.26 -11.28
C LEU A 344 -10.41 22.48 -10.37
N PHE A 345 -9.85 22.35 -9.16
CA PHE A 345 -9.69 23.48 -8.23
C PHE A 345 -8.76 24.57 -8.80
N LYS A 346 -7.65 24.18 -9.44
CA LYS A 346 -6.77 25.12 -10.12
C LYS A 346 -7.49 25.84 -11.27
N TYR A 347 -8.28 25.14 -12.05
CA TYR A 347 -9.07 25.73 -13.14
C TYR A 347 -10.09 26.75 -12.60
N MET A 348 -10.84 26.39 -11.54
CA MET A 348 -11.83 27.29 -10.92
C MET A 348 -11.19 28.53 -10.31
N LEU A 349 -10.02 28.40 -9.65
CA LEU A 349 -9.28 29.52 -9.07
C LEU A 349 -8.70 30.46 -10.15
N ASN A 350 -8.23 29.91 -11.26
CA ASN A 350 -7.68 30.70 -12.36
C ASN A 350 -8.79 31.44 -13.13
N LYS A 351 -9.98 30.85 -13.28
CA LYS A 351 -11.13 31.51 -13.91
C LYS A 351 -11.60 32.72 -13.09
N LYS A 352 -11.55 32.67 -11.75
CA LYS A 352 -11.84 33.82 -10.88
C LYS A 352 -10.81 34.94 -10.94
N LYS A 353 -9.62 34.70 -11.47
CA LYS A 353 -8.57 35.75 -11.64
C LYS A 353 -8.64 36.41 -13.02
N ALA A 354 -9.36 35.80 -13.97
CA ALA A 354 -9.53 36.29 -15.33
C ALA A 354 -10.88 37.02 -15.57
N ALA A 355 -11.76 37.00 -14.55
CA ALA A 355 -13.00 37.78 -14.44
C ALA A 355 -12.79 38.91 -13.43
#